data_7a5b527320fa9cb34a7d3168b869696f
#
_entry.id   7a5b527320fa9cb34a7d3168b869696f
#
_cell.length_a   1.000
_cell.length_b   1.000
_cell.length_c   1.000
_cell.angle_alpha   90.00
_cell.angle_beta   90.00
_cell.angle_gamma   90.00
#
_symmetry.space_group_name_H-M   'P 1'
#
loop_
_entity.id
_entity.type
_entity.pdbx_description
1 polymer ?
#
loop_
_entity_poly.entity_id
_entity_poly.type
_entity_poly.pdbx_seq_one_letter_code
_entity_poly.pdbx_strand_id
1 'polypeptide(L)'
;MKNERLASLLSFFEEEPHDPFNIYALALEYLKSDQREAVRYFEKLLDEHPAYLPTYYHAGELFIQLEMLDKAGEIYQTGITLALNQNNQKTYQELLRAYRTYQDELED
;
A
#
# COMPACT_ATOMS: atom_id res chain seq x y z
N MET A 1 -17.88 -9.57 17.21
CA MET A 1 -16.66 -10.29 17.62
C MET A 1 -15.48 -9.36 17.58
N LYS A 2 -14.63 -9.46 18.59
CA LYS A 2 -13.43 -8.62 18.63
C LYS A 2 -12.39 -9.14 17.63
N ASN A 3 -11.75 -8.21 16.94
CA ASN A 3 -10.64 -8.56 16.08
C ASN A 3 -9.36 -8.60 16.90
N GLU A 4 -9.00 -9.80 17.36
CA GLU A 4 -7.80 -10.00 18.18
C GLU A 4 -6.52 -9.70 17.43
N ARG A 5 -6.50 -10.00 16.13
CA ARG A 5 -5.34 -9.69 15.29
C ARG A 5 -5.11 -8.18 15.23
N LEU A 6 -6.17 -7.41 15.04
CA LEU A 6 -6.04 -5.95 15.01
C LEU A 6 -5.51 -5.42 16.33
N ALA A 7 -6.03 -5.94 17.46
CA ALA A 7 -5.55 -5.51 18.77
C ALA A 7 -4.06 -5.78 18.95
N SER A 8 -3.58 -6.95 18.50
CA SER A 8 -2.17 -7.29 18.56
C SER A 8 -1.32 -6.36 17.70
N LEU A 9 -1.80 -6.08 16.48
CA LEU A 9 -1.06 -5.20 15.57
C LEU A 9 -0.98 -3.76 16.10
N LEU A 10 -2.06 -3.29 16.72
CA LEU A 10 -2.04 -1.97 17.35
C LEU A 10 -1.04 -1.90 18.49
N SER A 11 -0.93 -2.98 19.26
CA SER A 11 0.04 -3.07 20.35
C SER A 11 1.48 -3.00 19.82
N PHE A 12 1.78 -3.74 18.75
CA PHE A 12 3.11 -3.68 18.12
C PHE A 12 3.42 -2.28 17.61
N PHE A 13 2.42 -1.64 17.00
CA PHE A 13 2.57 -0.28 16.50
C PHE A 13 2.86 0.70 17.63
N GLU A 14 2.19 0.56 18.78
CA GLU A 14 2.44 1.43 19.92
C GLU A 14 3.85 1.27 20.46
N GLU A 15 4.39 0.06 20.43
CA GLU A 15 5.75 -0.20 20.89
C GLU A 15 6.81 0.35 19.93
N GLU A 16 6.57 0.21 18.61
CA GLU A 16 7.52 0.66 17.59
C GLU A 16 6.76 1.39 16.46
N PRO A 17 6.34 2.63 16.73
CA PRO A 17 5.50 3.35 15.77
C PRO A 17 6.19 3.79 14.49
N HIS A 18 7.53 3.73 14.46
CA HIS A 18 8.29 4.11 13.26
C HIS A 18 8.75 2.92 12.44
N ASP A 19 8.40 1.70 12.84
CA ASP A 19 8.71 0.52 12.05
C ASP A 19 7.70 0.41 10.91
N PRO A 20 8.14 0.54 9.65
CA PRO A 20 7.22 0.51 8.52
C PRO A 20 6.44 -0.81 8.41
N PHE A 21 7.03 -1.93 8.87
CA PHE A 21 6.31 -3.20 8.85
C PHE A 21 5.05 -3.15 9.72
N ASN A 22 5.13 -2.51 10.89
CA ASN A 22 3.97 -2.40 11.79
C ASN A 22 2.87 -1.54 11.17
N ILE A 23 3.26 -0.45 10.50
CA ILE A 23 2.30 0.43 9.81
C ILE A 23 1.64 -0.34 8.66
N TYR A 24 2.45 -1.06 7.89
CA TYR A 24 1.98 -1.84 6.75
C TYR A 24 1.00 -2.94 7.20
N ALA A 25 1.34 -3.66 8.27
CA ALA A 25 0.48 -4.72 8.79
C ALA A 25 -0.90 -4.17 9.22
N LEU A 26 -0.92 -2.98 9.84
CA LEU A 26 -2.17 -2.32 10.21
C LEU A 26 -2.96 -1.93 8.97
N ALA A 27 -2.30 -1.35 7.97
CA ALA A 27 -2.98 -0.96 6.73
C ALA A 27 -3.66 -2.16 6.09
N LEU A 28 -2.96 -3.31 6.00
CA LEU A 28 -3.52 -4.52 5.43
C LEU A 28 -4.71 -5.05 6.23
N GLU A 29 -4.61 -5.00 7.56
CA GLU A 29 -5.70 -5.49 8.40
C GLU A 29 -6.94 -4.61 8.25
N TYR A 30 -6.75 -3.29 8.21
CA TYR A 30 -7.88 -2.37 8.03
C TYR A 30 -8.53 -2.47 6.64
N LEU A 31 -7.82 -2.96 5.63
CA LEU A 31 -8.44 -3.19 4.32
C LEU A 31 -9.66 -4.09 4.41
N LYS A 32 -9.69 -4.98 5.40
CA LYS A 32 -10.79 -5.93 5.57
C LYS A 32 -12.04 -5.32 6.20
N SER A 33 -11.88 -4.22 6.93
CA SER A 33 -12.98 -3.71 7.76
C SER A 33 -13.20 -2.20 7.72
N ASP A 34 -12.17 -1.42 7.45
CA ASP A 34 -12.27 0.04 7.50
C ASP A 34 -11.30 0.68 6.51
N GLN A 35 -11.80 0.96 5.31
CA GLN A 35 -10.95 1.51 4.26
C GLN A 35 -10.41 2.90 4.59
N ARG A 36 -11.12 3.69 5.40
CA ARG A 36 -10.62 5.01 5.81
C ARG A 36 -9.35 4.88 6.63
N GLU A 37 -9.35 3.93 7.57
CA GLU A 37 -8.16 3.69 8.37
C GLU A 37 -7.04 3.09 7.53
N ALA A 38 -7.37 2.22 6.59
CA ALA A 38 -6.37 1.68 5.67
C ALA A 38 -5.69 2.81 4.89
N VAL A 39 -6.47 3.76 4.36
CA VAL A 39 -5.92 4.92 3.66
C VAL A 39 -4.95 5.68 4.55
N ARG A 40 -5.35 5.92 5.80
CA ARG A 40 -4.54 6.69 6.74
C ARG A 40 -3.16 6.05 6.96
N TYR A 41 -3.13 4.74 7.14
CA TYR A 41 -1.85 4.03 7.36
C TYR A 41 -1.04 3.90 6.07
N PHE A 42 -1.68 3.72 4.92
CA PHE A 42 -0.94 3.73 3.65
C PHE A 42 -0.34 5.11 3.37
N GLU A 43 -1.09 6.18 3.63
CA GLU A 43 -0.56 7.54 3.44
C GLU A 43 0.60 7.81 4.38
N LYS A 44 0.53 7.32 5.61
CA LYS A 44 1.64 7.43 6.54
C LYS A 44 2.90 6.74 6.00
N LEU A 45 2.74 5.54 5.41
CA LEU A 45 3.86 4.85 4.77
C LEU A 45 4.44 5.64 3.60
N LEU A 46 3.58 6.16 2.75
CA LEU A 46 4.03 6.91 1.58
C LEU A 46 4.80 8.17 1.98
N ASP A 47 4.36 8.83 3.06
CA ASP A 47 4.99 10.06 3.54
C ASP A 47 6.28 9.81 4.32
N GLU A 48 6.25 8.83 5.23
CA GLU A 48 7.34 8.62 6.18
C GLU A 48 8.32 7.54 5.78
N HIS A 49 7.88 6.59 4.95
CA HIS A 49 8.70 5.45 4.54
C HIS A 49 8.56 5.19 3.04
N PRO A 50 8.87 6.18 2.20
CA PRO A 50 8.67 6.03 0.75
C PRO A 50 9.51 4.93 0.11
N ALA A 51 10.57 4.49 0.78
CA ALA A 51 11.41 3.39 0.29
C ALA A 51 10.91 2.00 0.70
N TYR A 52 9.80 1.93 1.45
CA TYR A 52 9.24 0.65 1.86
C TYR A 52 8.37 0.10 0.72
N LEU A 53 8.97 -0.73 -0.11
CA LEU A 53 8.40 -1.20 -1.35
C LEU A 53 7.04 -1.92 -1.24
N PRO A 54 6.78 -2.74 -0.20
CA PRO A 54 5.50 -3.46 -0.11
C PRO A 54 4.25 -2.60 -0.11
N THR A 55 4.37 -1.31 0.23
CA THR A 55 3.25 -0.37 0.26
C THR A 55 2.54 -0.25 -1.08
N TYR A 56 3.31 -0.21 -2.17
CA TYR A 56 2.84 0.36 -3.43
C TYR A 56 1.79 -0.48 -4.17
N TYR A 57 1.91 -1.79 -4.10
CA TYR A 57 0.92 -2.66 -4.75
C TYR A 57 -0.47 -2.50 -4.13
N HIS A 58 -0.54 -2.63 -2.81
CA HIS A 58 -1.82 -2.57 -2.10
C HIS A 58 -2.40 -1.17 -2.06
N ALA A 59 -1.55 -0.16 -1.90
CA ALA A 59 -2.01 1.23 -1.92
C ALA A 59 -2.60 1.59 -3.28
N GLY A 60 -1.93 1.18 -4.37
CA GLY A 60 -2.44 1.41 -5.71
C GLY A 60 -3.83 0.80 -5.91
N GLU A 61 -4.00 -0.45 -5.50
CA GLU A 61 -5.30 -1.11 -5.60
C GLU A 61 -6.38 -0.40 -4.80
N LEU A 62 -6.06 0.02 -3.59
CA LEU A 62 -7.03 0.70 -2.73
C LEU A 62 -7.50 2.00 -3.36
N PHE A 63 -6.58 2.81 -3.88
CA PHE A 63 -6.96 4.09 -4.47
C PHE A 63 -7.74 3.91 -5.77
N ILE A 64 -7.53 2.82 -6.51
CA ILE A 64 -8.41 2.48 -7.64
C ILE A 64 -9.83 2.21 -7.14
N GLN A 65 -9.98 1.39 -6.10
CA GLN A 65 -11.29 1.07 -5.53
C GLN A 65 -12.03 2.31 -5.03
N LEU A 66 -11.29 3.30 -4.56
CA LEU A 66 -11.85 4.56 -4.08
C LEU A 66 -12.03 5.59 -5.20
N GLU A 67 -11.78 5.18 -6.44
CA GLU A 67 -11.91 6.02 -7.63
C GLU A 67 -10.99 7.25 -7.62
N MET A 68 -9.88 7.15 -6.90
CA MET A 68 -8.82 8.16 -6.88
C MET A 68 -7.75 7.77 -7.90
N LEU A 69 -8.14 7.83 -9.18
CA LEU A 69 -7.38 7.21 -10.26
C LEU A 69 -6.02 7.86 -10.51
N ASP A 70 -5.94 9.19 -10.44
CA ASP A 70 -4.66 9.88 -10.65
C ASP A 70 -3.66 9.49 -9.58
N LYS A 71 -4.11 9.44 -8.32
CA LYS A 71 -3.25 9.05 -7.22
C LYS A 71 -2.78 7.60 -7.36
N ALA A 72 -3.68 6.70 -7.76
CA ALA A 72 -3.33 5.30 -7.99
C ALA A 72 -2.22 5.18 -9.04
N GLY A 73 -2.34 5.92 -10.14
CA GLY A 73 -1.33 5.91 -11.19
C GLY A 73 0.03 6.38 -10.71
N GLU A 74 0.06 7.46 -9.93
CA GLU A 74 1.30 7.98 -9.35
C GLU A 74 1.95 6.96 -8.43
N ILE A 75 1.15 6.29 -7.61
CA ILE A 75 1.64 5.27 -6.68
C ILE A 75 2.29 4.12 -7.43
N TYR A 76 1.63 3.60 -8.47
CA TYR A 76 2.20 2.51 -9.25
C TYR A 76 3.50 2.93 -9.92
N GLN A 77 3.55 4.11 -10.54
CA GLN A 77 4.75 4.58 -11.22
C GLN A 77 5.92 4.75 -10.24
N THR A 78 5.64 5.32 -9.07
CA THR A 78 6.65 5.48 -8.02
C THR A 78 7.17 4.11 -7.56
N GLY A 79 6.25 3.17 -7.34
CA GLY A 79 6.62 1.82 -6.90
C GLY A 79 7.44 1.08 -7.93
N ILE A 80 7.10 1.22 -9.22
CA ILE A 80 7.85 0.60 -10.31
C ILE A 80 9.29 1.10 -10.33
N THR A 81 9.46 2.41 -10.26
CA THR A 81 10.80 3.02 -10.23
C THR A 81 11.59 2.55 -9.01
N LEU A 82 10.93 2.52 -7.85
CA LEU A 82 11.57 2.07 -6.62
C LEU A 82 12.02 0.61 -6.71
N ALA A 83 11.16 -0.25 -7.27
CA ALA A 83 11.50 -1.67 -7.42
C ALA A 83 12.72 -1.87 -8.31
N LEU A 84 12.82 -1.09 -9.40
CA LEU A 84 13.99 -1.10 -10.28
C LEU A 84 15.24 -0.68 -9.51
N ASN A 85 15.14 0.40 -8.76
CA ASN A 85 16.27 0.93 -8.00
C ASN A 85 16.74 -0.02 -6.91
N GLN A 86 15.82 -0.81 -6.35
CA GLN A 86 16.14 -1.80 -5.32
C GLN A 86 16.50 -3.17 -5.90
N ASN A 87 16.52 -3.29 -7.22
CA ASN A 87 16.81 -4.55 -7.91
C ASN A 87 15.83 -5.67 -7.52
N ASN A 88 14.58 -5.32 -7.24
CA ASN A 88 13.56 -6.30 -6.88
C ASN A 88 12.72 -6.64 -8.11
N GLN A 89 13.19 -7.64 -8.86
CA GLN A 89 12.55 -8.01 -10.12
C GLN A 89 11.13 -8.54 -9.94
N LYS A 90 10.90 -9.31 -8.89
CA LYS A 90 9.57 -9.88 -8.66
C LYS A 90 8.54 -8.77 -8.43
N THR A 91 8.83 -7.84 -7.54
CA THR A 91 7.91 -6.75 -7.23
C THR A 91 7.76 -5.82 -8.43
N TYR A 92 8.85 -5.59 -9.17
CA TYR A 92 8.79 -4.81 -10.40
C TYR A 92 7.77 -5.41 -11.38
N GLN A 93 7.83 -6.70 -11.61
CA GLN A 93 6.91 -7.38 -12.53
C GLN A 93 5.46 -7.30 -12.03
N GLU A 94 5.25 -7.49 -10.74
CA GLU A 94 3.92 -7.41 -10.15
C GLU A 94 3.32 -6.02 -10.30
N LEU A 95 4.10 -4.99 -10.00
CA LEU A 95 3.64 -3.60 -10.11
C LEU A 95 3.40 -3.21 -11.56
N LEU A 96 4.27 -3.64 -12.46
CA LEU A 96 4.12 -3.33 -13.88
C LEU A 96 2.83 -3.94 -14.44
N ARG A 97 2.53 -5.18 -14.05
CA ARG A 97 1.30 -5.85 -14.45
C ARG A 97 0.06 -5.12 -13.92
N ALA A 98 0.11 -4.75 -12.64
CA ALA A 98 -1.01 -4.02 -12.03
C ALA A 98 -1.21 -2.67 -12.72
N TYR A 99 -0.13 -1.98 -13.03
CA TYR A 99 -0.19 -0.68 -13.70
C TYR A 99 -0.79 -0.81 -15.10
N ARG A 100 -0.41 -1.85 -15.85
CA ARG A 100 -0.96 -2.09 -17.19
C ARG A 100 -2.46 -2.37 -17.13
N THR A 101 -2.90 -3.16 -16.17
CA THR A 101 -4.33 -3.42 -15.96
C THR A 101 -5.07 -2.12 -15.66
N TYR A 102 -4.50 -1.29 -14.80
CA TYR A 102 -5.05 0.02 -14.46
C TYR A 102 -5.17 0.89 -15.72
N GLN A 103 -4.14 0.93 -16.56
CA GLN A 103 -4.18 1.72 -17.81
C GLN A 103 -5.25 1.21 -18.78
N ASP A 104 -5.37 -0.11 -18.91
CA ASP A 104 -6.36 -0.70 -19.80
C ASP A 104 -7.78 -0.34 -19.36
N GLU A 105 -8.06 -0.34 -18.07
CA GLU A 105 -9.35 0.03 -17.54
C GLU A 105 -9.69 1.51 -17.78
N LEU A 106 -8.68 2.37 -17.79
CA LEU A 106 -8.89 3.80 -18.07
C LEU A 106 -9.27 4.07 -19.52
N GLU A 107 -8.90 3.20 -20.43
CA GLU A 107 -9.18 3.39 -21.86
C GLU A 107 -10.57 2.93 -22.27
N ASP A 108 -11.30 2.28 -21.39
CA ASP A 108 -12.67 1.79 -21.69
C ASP A 108 -13.72 2.90 -21.66
#